data_d422278763ca6d69c7d749a91b2d2256
#
_entry.id   d422278763ca6d69c7d749a91b2d2256
#
_cell.length_a   1.000
_cell.length_b   1.000
_cell.length_c   1.000
_cell.angle_alpha   90.00
_cell.angle_beta   90.00
_cell.angle_gamma   90.00
#
_symmetry.space_group_name_H-M   'P 1'
#
loop_
_entity.id
_entity.type
_entity.pdbx_description
1 polymer ?
#
loop_
_entity_poly.entity_id
_entity_poly.type
_entity_poly.pdbx_seq_one_letter_code
_entity_poly.pdbx_strand_id
1 'polypeptide(L)'
;RQRQMCIRDSNVGIVPVQDERLQKLNELIKPEKCVPATLKVVDIAGLVKGASEGEGLGNQFLSHIREVQAIAHVVRCFEDENIAHVTGKPSALDDLEIVETELILADLSQLERKLERLSKQMKGKSAKGSSPDANETAVFQKMHDHLASGKMASSLELSEEEEKTLQELQLLTAKPFFYVANLDEEELENPGPQFQALEKHAVQQGKSVIPVSAKLEAELSEMDEEESREFQEEMGLQQTGLDQVILRGYELLNQITYFTAGAPEVRAWEIQNGTHASSAAGKIHTDFEKGFIRAEVYHYSDLIQLGSENAVKEAGKLRLEGREYMVQDGDIMHFRFNV
;
A
#
# COMPACT_ATOMS: atom_id res chain seq x y z
N ARG A 1 -5.66 16.23 35.19
CA ARG A 1 -4.46 15.34 35.08
C ARG A 1 -4.40 14.88 33.64
N GLN A 2 -3.63 15.60 32.81
CA GLN A 2 -3.26 15.20 31.45
C GLN A 2 -2.51 13.87 31.51
N ARG A 3 -3.09 12.82 30.94
CA ARG A 3 -2.31 11.64 30.57
C ARG A 3 -1.48 12.05 29.35
N GLN A 4 -0.20 12.30 29.55
CA GLN A 4 0.78 12.23 28.49
C GLN A 4 0.75 10.80 27.95
N MET A 5 0.13 10.62 26.80
CA MET A 5 0.21 9.39 26.05
C MET A 5 1.63 9.32 25.46
N CYS A 6 2.43 8.41 25.95
CA CYS A 6 3.73 8.07 25.38
C CYS A 6 3.49 7.54 23.97
N ILE A 7 3.65 8.38 22.95
CA ILE A 7 3.72 7.99 21.55
C ILE A 7 5.09 7.34 21.34
N ARG A 8 5.19 6.05 21.61
CA ARG A 8 6.46 5.29 21.43
C ARG A 8 6.36 4.11 20.48
N ASP A 9 5.16 3.72 20.07
CA ASP A 9 4.99 2.61 19.13
C ASP A 9 4.09 3.06 17.99
N SER A 10 4.47 2.77 16.74
CA SER A 10 3.60 2.94 15.58
C SER A 10 2.34 2.13 15.80
N ASN A 11 1.16 2.77 15.79
CA ASN A 11 -0.10 2.06 15.86
C ASN A 11 -0.29 1.28 14.56
N VAL A 12 -0.38 -0.03 14.67
CA VAL A 12 -0.61 -0.92 13.53
C VAL A 12 -2.05 -1.36 13.56
N GLY A 13 -2.81 -1.01 12.52
CA GLY A 13 -4.14 -1.50 12.26
C GLY A 13 -4.12 -2.63 11.23
N ILE A 14 -4.96 -3.65 11.42
CA ILE A 14 -5.24 -4.67 10.41
C ILE A 14 -6.68 -4.41 9.96
N VAL A 15 -6.85 -4.04 8.70
CA VAL A 15 -8.16 -3.68 8.15
C VAL A 15 -8.60 -4.71 7.11
N PRO A 16 -9.87 -5.12 7.10
CA PRO A 16 -10.39 -6.02 6.06
C PRO A 16 -10.45 -5.29 4.71
N VAL A 17 -10.15 -6.04 3.64
CA VAL A 17 -10.34 -5.57 2.27
C VAL A 17 -11.73 -5.97 1.82
N GLN A 18 -12.56 -4.99 1.49
CA GLN A 18 -13.90 -5.23 0.94
C GLN A 18 -13.78 -5.88 -0.44
N ASP A 19 -14.42 -7.03 -0.63
CA ASP A 19 -14.42 -7.77 -1.89
C ASP A 19 -15.81 -8.38 -2.14
N GLU A 20 -16.51 -7.84 -3.13
CA GLU A 20 -17.84 -8.32 -3.51
C GLU A 20 -17.84 -9.81 -3.90
N ARG A 21 -16.71 -10.30 -4.41
CA ARG A 21 -16.57 -11.71 -4.77
C ARG A 21 -16.67 -12.62 -3.56
N LEU A 22 -16.06 -12.19 -2.45
CA LEU A 22 -16.13 -12.93 -1.17
C LEU A 22 -17.57 -12.97 -0.64
N GLN A 23 -18.30 -11.85 -0.74
CA GLN A 23 -19.71 -11.78 -0.33
C GLN A 23 -20.57 -12.75 -1.13
N LYS A 24 -20.43 -12.74 -2.46
CA LYS A 24 -21.16 -13.67 -3.34
C LYS A 24 -20.80 -15.14 -3.10
N LEU A 25 -19.53 -15.44 -2.78
CA LEU A 25 -19.10 -16.78 -2.37
C LEU A 25 -19.74 -17.19 -1.04
N ASN A 26 -19.83 -16.27 -0.09
CA ASN A 26 -20.50 -16.50 1.20
C ASN A 26 -21.98 -16.83 1.03
N GLU A 27 -22.69 -16.07 0.18
CA GLU A 27 -24.10 -16.32 -0.13
C GLU A 27 -24.34 -17.67 -0.83
N LEU A 28 -23.46 -18.03 -1.78
CA LEU A 28 -23.58 -19.26 -2.57
C LEU A 28 -23.27 -20.50 -1.74
N ILE A 29 -22.19 -20.49 -0.98
CA ILE A 29 -21.63 -21.65 -0.26
C ILE A 29 -22.25 -21.78 1.13
N LYS A 30 -22.61 -20.65 1.77
CA LYS A 30 -23.11 -20.58 3.15
C LYS A 30 -22.20 -21.28 4.14
N PRO A 31 -20.92 -20.90 4.21
CA PRO A 31 -19.95 -21.52 5.09
C PRO A 31 -20.23 -21.17 6.55
N GLU A 32 -19.63 -21.93 7.48
CA GLU A 32 -19.67 -21.60 8.91
C GLU A 32 -18.89 -20.31 9.22
N LYS A 33 -17.85 -19.99 8.40
CA LYS A 33 -17.00 -18.82 8.59
C LYS A 33 -16.62 -18.19 7.24
N CYS A 34 -16.70 -16.86 7.19
CA CYS A 34 -16.24 -16.04 6.06
C CYS A 34 -15.13 -15.12 6.51
N VAL A 35 -13.96 -15.14 5.85
CA VAL A 35 -12.77 -14.38 6.27
C VAL A 35 -12.25 -13.56 5.11
N PRO A 36 -12.26 -12.21 5.21
CA PRO A 36 -11.71 -11.33 4.18
C PRO A 36 -10.17 -11.37 4.14
N ALA A 37 -9.62 -10.93 3.03
CA ALA A 37 -8.22 -10.52 2.94
C ALA A 37 -7.99 -9.29 3.82
N THR A 38 -6.75 -9.04 4.23
CA THR A 38 -6.44 -7.94 5.13
C THR A 38 -5.31 -7.07 4.59
N LEU A 39 -5.39 -5.77 4.88
CA LEU A 39 -4.31 -4.82 4.67
C LEU A 39 -3.79 -4.35 6.03
N LYS A 40 -2.46 -4.33 6.17
CA LYS A 40 -1.80 -3.76 7.34
C LYS A 40 -1.56 -2.28 7.12
N VAL A 41 -2.18 -1.45 7.94
CA VAL A 41 -2.02 0.00 7.96
C VAL A 41 -1.17 0.39 9.16
N VAL A 42 -0.17 1.24 8.95
CA VAL A 42 0.72 1.74 10.00
C VAL A 42 0.49 3.23 10.14
N ASP A 43 0.01 3.67 11.30
CA ASP A 43 -0.11 5.09 11.62
C ASP A 43 1.28 5.66 11.91
N ILE A 44 1.70 6.62 11.10
CA ILE A 44 2.99 7.29 11.23
C ILE A 44 2.71 8.75 11.61
N ALA A 45 3.19 9.16 12.78
CA ALA A 45 3.02 10.52 13.28
C ALA A 45 3.49 11.56 12.25
N GLY A 46 2.77 12.69 12.14
CA GLY A 46 3.02 13.71 11.14
C GLY A 46 4.46 14.24 11.12
N LEU A 47 4.95 14.55 9.94
CA LEU A 47 6.28 15.12 9.71
C LEU A 47 6.26 16.60 10.06
N VAL A 48 7.27 17.04 10.81
CA VAL A 48 7.51 18.46 11.06
C VAL A 48 8.73 18.92 10.26
N LYS A 49 8.73 20.18 9.85
CA LYS A 49 9.84 20.81 9.13
C LYS A 49 11.15 20.65 9.90
N GLY A 50 12.23 20.26 9.21
CA GLY A 50 13.55 20.00 9.81
C GLY A 50 13.72 18.58 10.36
N ALA A 51 12.83 17.66 10.01
CA ALA A 51 12.90 16.26 10.47
C ALA A 51 14.11 15.51 9.88
N SER A 52 14.58 15.91 8.71
CA SER A 52 15.75 15.34 8.05
C SER A 52 17.08 15.74 8.67
N GLU A 53 17.12 16.90 9.35
CA GLU A 53 18.34 17.46 9.97
C GLU A 53 18.44 17.15 11.49
N GLY A 54 17.36 16.67 12.13
CA GLY A 54 17.25 16.55 13.58
C GLY A 54 17.66 15.18 14.15
N GLU A 55 18.28 15.20 15.35
CA GLU A 55 18.38 14.01 16.20
C GLU A 55 17.04 13.82 16.92
N GLY A 56 16.39 12.63 16.78
CA GLY A 56 15.21 12.26 17.57
C GLY A 56 13.97 11.87 16.76
N LEU A 57 12.83 12.56 16.98
CA LEU A 57 11.51 12.18 16.43
C LEU A 57 11.46 12.12 14.90
N GLY A 58 12.18 13.01 14.19
CA GLY A 58 12.24 13.01 12.73
C GLY A 58 12.89 11.75 12.16
N ASN A 59 13.98 11.28 12.75
CA ASN A 59 14.63 10.04 12.32
C ASN A 59 13.77 8.80 12.57
N GLN A 60 12.97 8.76 13.63
CA GLN A 60 12.02 7.68 13.89
C GLN A 60 10.91 7.66 12.85
N PHE A 61 10.35 8.83 12.51
CA PHE A 61 9.37 8.97 11.44
C PHE A 61 9.89 8.42 10.10
N LEU A 62 11.07 8.87 9.67
CA LEU A 62 11.69 8.39 8.43
C LEU A 62 11.99 6.88 8.47
N SER A 63 12.31 6.32 9.65
CA SER A 63 12.51 4.88 9.83
C SER A 63 11.21 4.11 9.61
N HIS A 64 10.09 4.58 10.17
CA HIS A 64 8.78 3.94 9.97
C HIS A 64 8.35 3.97 8.50
N ILE A 65 8.59 5.09 7.79
CA ILE A 65 8.33 5.15 6.34
C ILE A 65 9.20 4.13 5.59
N ARG A 66 10.43 3.87 6.01
CA ARG A 66 11.29 2.85 5.35
C ARG A 66 10.72 1.44 5.46
N GLU A 67 10.04 1.13 6.56
CA GLU A 67 9.50 -0.21 6.84
C GLU A 67 8.23 -0.54 6.05
N VAL A 68 7.47 0.47 5.59
CA VAL A 68 6.24 0.25 4.82
C VAL A 68 6.52 0.12 3.32
N GLN A 69 5.64 -0.57 2.60
CA GLN A 69 5.79 -0.83 1.17
C GLN A 69 5.17 0.26 0.29
N ALA A 70 4.13 0.94 0.78
CA ALA A 70 3.43 2.03 0.09
C ALA A 70 3.01 3.10 1.11
N ILE A 71 2.71 4.31 0.64
CA ILE A 71 2.37 5.46 1.47
C ILE A 71 1.02 6.02 1.04
N ALA A 72 0.11 6.19 2.01
CA ALA A 72 -1.07 7.04 1.88
C ALA A 72 -0.74 8.40 2.52
N HIS A 73 -0.57 9.44 1.70
CA HIS A 73 -0.23 10.77 2.18
C HIS A 73 -1.51 11.56 2.47
N VAL A 74 -1.84 11.70 3.74
CA VAL A 74 -3.04 12.43 4.19
C VAL A 74 -2.76 13.92 4.19
N VAL A 75 -3.57 14.67 3.43
CA VAL A 75 -3.45 16.12 3.26
C VAL A 75 -4.72 16.78 3.78
N ARG A 76 -4.57 17.75 4.67
CA ARG A 76 -5.69 18.55 5.18
C ARG A 76 -6.18 19.52 4.10
N CYS A 77 -7.41 19.36 3.67
CA CYS A 77 -8.04 20.22 2.66
C CYS A 77 -9.23 21.01 3.18
N PHE A 78 -9.49 21.01 4.48
CA PHE A 78 -10.57 21.73 5.15
C PHE A 78 -10.05 22.85 6.07
N GLU A 79 -10.91 23.85 6.34
CA GLU A 79 -10.62 24.94 7.27
C GLU A 79 -11.42 24.72 8.58
N ASP A 80 -10.75 24.72 9.74
CA ASP A 80 -11.35 24.69 11.07
C ASP A 80 -10.49 25.55 12.02
N GLU A 81 -11.08 26.60 12.57
CA GLU A 81 -10.40 27.55 13.48
C GLU A 81 -10.02 26.90 14.83
N ASN A 82 -10.70 25.82 15.22
CA ASN A 82 -10.43 25.10 16.46
C ASN A 82 -9.24 24.14 16.35
N ILE A 83 -8.80 23.81 15.14
CA ILE A 83 -7.68 22.93 14.88
C ILE A 83 -6.45 23.76 14.51
N ALA A 84 -5.51 23.87 15.45
CA ALA A 84 -4.27 24.62 15.26
C ALA A 84 -3.49 24.09 14.04
N HIS A 85 -2.94 25.02 13.25
CA HIS A 85 -2.03 24.73 12.14
C HIS A 85 -0.65 25.31 12.41
N VAL A 86 0.42 24.61 12.02
CA VAL A 86 1.82 25.00 12.30
C VAL A 86 2.16 26.36 11.69
N THR A 87 1.66 26.65 10.48
CA THR A 87 1.89 27.91 9.75
C THR A 87 0.76 28.92 9.96
N GLY A 88 -0.23 28.63 10.78
CA GLY A 88 -1.37 29.48 11.11
C GLY A 88 -2.57 29.37 10.16
N LYS A 89 -2.35 29.18 8.84
CA LYS A 89 -3.40 28.92 7.86
C LYS A 89 -3.10 27.65 7.07
N PRO A 90 -4.03 26.66 7.00
CA PRO A 90 -3.84 25.46 6.21
C PRO A 90 -3.70 25.78 4.71
N SER A 91 -2.74 25.14 4.06
CA SER A 91 -2.57 25.18 2.61
C SER A 91 -2.16 23.79 2.15
N ALA A 92 -3.06 23.10 1.45
CA ALA A 92 -2.84 21.72 1.03
C ALA A 92 -1.53 21.53 0.24
N LEU A 93 -1.22 22.47 -0.67
CA LEU A 93 0.00 22.38 -1.49
C LEU A 93 1.25 22.75 -0.70
N ASP A 94 1.22 23.78 0.16
CA ASP A 94 2.39 24.17 0.93
C ASP A 94 2.76 23.10 1.96
N ASP A 95 1.76 22.49 2.60
CA ASP A 95 1.96 21.40 3.55
C ASP A 95 2.51 20.14 2.86
N LEU A 96 2.02 19.85 1.67
CA LEU A 96 2.52 18.76 0.83
C LEU A 96 3.98 18.98 0.44
N GLU A 97 4.33 20.18 -0.05
CA GLU A 97 5.68 20.55 -0.48
C GLU A 97 6.70 20.43 0.68
N ILE A 98 6.29 20.79 1.90
CA ILE A 98 7.13 20.62 3.09
C ILE A 98 7.47 19.14 3.30
N VAL A 99 6.47 18.24 3.26
CA VAL A 99 6.69 16.81 3.47
C VAL A 99 7.54 16.21 2.35
N GLU A 100 7.23 16.51 1.09
CA GLU A 100 7.98 16.01 -0.06
C GLU A 100 9.45 16.48 0.00
N THR A 101 9.69 17.73 0.36
CA THR A 101 11.05 18.27 0.53
C THR A 101 11.83 17.53 1.60
N GLU A 102 11.23 17.25 2.76
CA GLU A 102 11.90 16.50 3.84
C GLU A 102 12.26 15.07 3.43
N LEU A 103 11.38 14.40 2.67
CA LEU A 103 11.66 13.06 2.12
C LEU A 103 12.82 13.11 1.11
N ILE A 104 12.83 14.11 0.22
CA ILE A 104 13.91 14.31 -0.76
C ILE A 104 15.24 14.57 -0.06
N LEU A 105 15.28 15.44 0.96
CA LEU A 105 16.49 15.74 1.72
C LEU A 105 17.03 14.51 2.47
N ALA A 106 16.14 13.66 3.01
CA ALA A 106 16.53 12.42 3.65
C ALA A 106 17.19 11.44 2.66
N ASP A 107 16.65 11.33 1.46
CA ASP A 107 17.19 10.47 0.39
C ASP A 107 18.51 11.03 -0.16
N LEU A 108 18.61 12.34 -0.36
CA LEU A 108 19.86 13.02 -0.75
C LEU A 108 20.97 12.73 0.24
N SER A 109 20.72 12.91 1.53
CA SER A 109 21.71 12.60 2.59
C SER A 109 22.17 11.15 2.57
N GLN A 110 21.29 10.22 2.19
CA GLN A 110 21.63 8.79 2.06
C GLN A 110 22.52 8.55 0.84
N LEU A 111 22.17 9.12 -0.31
CA LEU A 111 22.94 9.05 -1.55
C LEU A 111 24.33 9.66 -1.40
N GLU A 112 24.43 10.84 -0.80
CA GLU A 112 25.72 11.51 -0.54
C GLU A 112 26.66 10.62 0.28
N ARG A 113 26.14 10.01 1.36
CA ARG A 113 26.91 9.05 2.17
C ARG A 113 27.37 7.83 1.35
N LYS A 114 26.52 7.31 0.44
CA LYS A 114 26.86 6.18 -0.44
C LYS A 114 27.95 6.60 -1.43
N LEU A 115 27.80 7.72 -2.12
CA LEU A 115 28.77 8.27 -3.08
C LEU A 115 30.12 8.57 -2.41
N GLU A 116 30.13 9.14 -1.21
CA GLU A 116 31.35 9.37 -0.45
C GLU A 116 32.09 8.06 -0.13
N ARG A 117 31.37 7.02 0.30
CA ARG A 117 31.96 5.68 0.54
C ARG A 117 32.57 5.09 -0.73
N LEU A 118 31.86 5.15 -1.86
CA LEU A 118 32.36 4.66 -3.15
C LEU A 118 33.62 5.44 -3.57
N SER A 119 33.64 6.77 -3.43
CA SER A 119 34.79 7.60 -3.76
C SER A 119 36.04 7.27 -2.91
N LYS A 120 35.85 6.99 -1.62
CA LYS A 120 36.92 6.56 -0.71
C LYS A 120 37.45 5.17 -1.10
N GLN A 121 36.57 4.24 -1.51
CA GLN A 121 36.97 2.92 -1.98
C GLN A 121 37.77 3.00 -3.28
N MET A 122 37.40 3.87 -4.21
CA MET A 122 38.16 4.10 -5.44
C MET A 122 39.57 4.64 -5.15
N LYS A 123 39.71 5.59 -4.23
CA LYS A 123 41.01 6.17 -3.85
C LYS A 123 41.91 5.19 -3.10
N GLY A 124 41.35 4.26 -2.32
CA GLY A 124 42.11 3.30 -1.49
C GLY A 124 42.56 2.04 -2.24
N LYS A 125 41.98 1.71 -3.40
CA LYS A 125 42.21 0.46 -4.15
C LYS A 125 43.05 0.61 -5.40
N SER A 126 44.02 1.49 -5.40
CA SER A 126 45.02 1.55 -6.48
C SER A 126 45.89 0.28 -6.59
N ALA A 127 45.64 -0.77 -5.78
CA ALA A 127 46.60 -1.90 -5.69
C ALA A 127 46.05 -3.33 -5.74
N LYS A 128 44.76 -3.64 -5.47
CA LYS A 128 44.26 -5.04 -5.66
C LYS A 128 42.71 -5.12 -5.54
N GLY A 129 42.08 -5.58 -6.63
CA GLY A 129 40.76 -6.24 -6.66
C GLY A 129 39.55 -5.33 -6.73
N SER A 130 38.68 -5.57 -7.72
CA SER A 130 37.41 -5.02 -8.10
C SER A 130 37.15 -3.55 -7.65
N SER A 131 37.34 -2.64 -8.59
CA SER A 131 36.83 -1.28 -8.47
C SER A 131 35.28 -1.35 -8.36
N PRO A 132 34.66 -0.45 -7.57
CA PRO A 132 33.22 -0.23 -7.68
C PRO A 132 32.87 -0.05 -9.15
N ASP A 133 31.80 -0.68 -9.60
CA ASP A 133 31.41 -0.58 -11.00
C ASP A 133 31.18 0.91 -11.33
N ALA A 134 31.84 1.39 -12.37
CA ALA A 134 31.64 2.79 -12.79
C ALA A 134 30.18 3.07 -13.12
N ASN A 135 29.45 2.04 -13.56
CA ASN A 135 28.01 2.08 -13.80
C ASN A 135 27.22 2.31 -12.50
N GLU A 136 27.57 1.62 -11.41
CA GLU A 136 26.91 1.80 -10.11
C GLU A 136 27.03 3.26 -9.62
N THR A 137 28.23 3.82 -9.70
CA THR A 137 28.46 5.22 -9.30
C THR A 137 27.68 6.21 -10.18
N ALA A 138 27.59 5.94 -11.49
CA ALA A 138 26.83 6.79 -12.41
C ALA A 138 25.33 6.77 -12.12
N VAL A 139 24.78 5.61 -11.76
CA VAL A 139 23.36 5.46 -11.38
C VAL A 139 23.06 6.26 -10.10
N PHE A 140 23.89 6.16 -9.08
CA PHE A 140 23.71 6.94 -7.86
C PHE A 140 23.85 8.45 -8.11
N GLN A 141 24.77 8.87 -8.97
CA GLN A 141 24.90 10.29 -9.34
C GLN A 141 23.69 10.78 -10.11
N LYS A 142 23.16 10.00 -11.09
CA LYS A 142 21.95 10.30 -11.85
C LYS A 142 20.75 10.53 -10.90
N MET A 143 20.57 9.64 -9.91
CA MET A 143 19.52 9.76 -8.91
C MET A 143 19.73 10.97 -7.99
N HIS A 144 20.97 11.21 -7.53
CA HIS A 144 21.31 12.37 -6.71
C HIS A 144 20.96 13.67 -7.43
N ASP A 145 21.36 13.84 -8.69
CA ASP A 145 21.10 15.06 -9.47
C ASP A 145 19.61 15.27 -9.72
N HIS A 146 18.86 14.17 -9.89
CA HIS A 146 17.40 14.21 -10.02
C HIS A 146 16.73 14.70 -8.74
N LEU A 147 17.07 14.13 -7.59
CA LEU A 147 16.56 14.56 -6.28
C LEU A 147 16.99 16.00 -5.94
N ALA A 148 18.23 16.38 -6.26
CA ALA A 148 18.73 17.75 -6.05
C ALA A 148 17.99 18.79 -6.90
N SER A 149 17.32 18.38 -7.99
CA SER A 149 16.42 19.24 -8.75
C SER A 149 15.02 19.39 -8.12
N GLY A 150 14.79 18.85 -6.93
CA GLY A 150 13.52 18.92 -6.21
C GLY A 150 12.46 17.92 -6.71
N LYS A 151 12.85 16.84 -7.39
CA LYS A 151 11.93 15.83 -7.92
C LYS A 151 12.03 14.53 -7.13
N MET A 152 10.91 13.84 -6.95
CA MET A 152 10.88 12.55 -6.27
C MET A 152 11.54 11.45 -7.11
N ALA A 153 12.21 10.49 -6.47
CA ALA A 153 12.86 9.37 -7.15
C ALA A 153 11.89 8.57 -8.03
N SER A 154 10.62 8.45 -7.64
CA SER A 154 9.57 7.76 -8.40
C SER A 154 9.25 8.39 -9.76
N SER A 155 9.71 9.62 -10.03
CA SER A 155 9.52 10.32 -11.31
C SER A 155 10.69 10.15 -12.29
N LEU A 156 11.79 9.49 -11.88
CA LEU A 156 12.93 9.22 -12.75
C LEU A 156 12.73 7.92 -13.52
N GLU A 157 12.79 7.98 -14.84
CA GLU A 157 12.79 6.78 -15.66
C GLU A 157 14.12 6.05 -15.54
N LEU A 158 14.04 4.78 -15.16
CA LEU A 158 15.18 3.91 -14.91
C LEU A 158 15.06 2.63 -15.75
N SER A 159 16.19 2.06 -16.12
CA SER A 159 16.23 0.69 -16.65
C SER A 159 16.13 -0.33 -15.51
N GLU A 160 15.78 -1.57 -15.83
CA GLU A 160 15.69 -2.65 -14.83
C GLU A 160 17.02 -2.85 -14.05
N GLU A 161 18.17 -2.62 -14.70
CA GLU A 161 19.49 -2.72 -14.05
C GLU A 161 19.73 -1.55 -13.09
N GLU A 162 19.32 -0.33 -13.47
CA GLU A 162 19.40 0.85 -12.62
C GLU A 162 18.47 0.72 -11.40
N GLU A 163 17.25 0.22 -11.59
CA GLU A 163 16.32 -0.07 -10.49
C GLU A 163 16.90 -1.05 -9.49
N LYS A 164 17.46 -2.17 -9.96
CA LYS A 164 18.12 -3.17 -9.09
C LYS A 164 19.26 -2.54 -8.28
N THR A 165 20.04 -1.65 -8.91
CA THR A 165 21.14 -0.94 -8.24
C THR A 165 20.66 -0.03 -7.13
N LEU A 166 19.56 0.68 -7.36
CA LEU A 166 18.97 1.61 -6.39
C LEU A 166 18.16 0.93 -5.29
N GLN A 167 17.68 -0.29 -5.53
CA GLN A 167 16.82 -1.03 -4.59
C GLN A 167 17.46 -1.22 -3.22
N GLU A 168 18.78 -1.37 -3.13
CA GLU A 168 19.50 -1.51 -1.86
C GLU A 168 19.36 -0.28 -0.94
N LEU A 169 19.13 0.90 -1.52
CA LEU A 169 19.00 2.15 -0.76
C LEU A 169 17.63 2.33 -0.12
N GLN A 170 16.61 1.64 -0.62
CA GLN A 170 15.24 1.78 -0.13
C GLN A 170 14.82 3.25 -0.01
N LEU A 171 15.01 4.02 -1.09
CA LEU A 171 14.70 5.45 -1.11
C LEU A 171 13.24 5.69 -0.76
N LEU A 172 12.99 6.68 0.10
CA LEU A 172 11.65 7.03 0.58
C LEU A 172 10.79 7.57 -0.56
N THR A 173 11.38 8.41 -1.41
CA THR A 173 10.72 9.05 -2.55
C THR A 173 10.54 8.12 -3.75
N ALA A 174 11.12 6.91 -3.73
CA ALA A 174 10.88 5.86 -4.72
C ALA A 174 9.66 5.00 -4.40
N LYS A 175 9.16 5.04 -3.14
CA LYS A 175 8.01 4.24 -2.74
C LYS A 175 6.75 4.65 -3.48
N PRO A 176 5.90 3.69 -3.86
CA PRO A 176 4.60 3.99 -4.42
C PRO A 176 3.73 4.72 -3.39
N PHE A 177 3.00 5.75 -3.82
CA PHE A 177 2.14 6.54 -2.95
C PHE A 177 0.92 7.09 -3.68
N PHE A 178 -0.08 7.49 -2.91
CA PHE A 178 -1.25 8.25 -3.34
C PHE A 178 -1.63 9.27 -2.27
N TYR A 179 -2.46 10.24 -2.64
CA TYR A 179 -2.93 11.25 -1.73
C TYR A 179 -4.32 10.91 -1.18
N VAL A 180 -4.53 11.24 0.09
CA VAL A 180 -5.82 11.21 0.76
C VAL A 180 -6.15 12.64 1.14
N ALA A 181 -7.15 13.23 0.50
CA ALA A 181 -7.62 14.57 0.82
C ALA A 181 -8.62 14.48 1.97
N ASN A 182 -8.25 14.95 3.15
CA ASN A 182 -9.17 15.05 4.28
C ASN A 182 -9.99 16.33 4.15
N LEU A 183 -11.31 16.17 3.94
CA LEU A 183 -12.31 17.21 3.66
C LEU A 183 -13.31 17.30 4.82
N ASP A 184 -14.04 18.40 4.88
CA ASP A 184 -15.29 18.44 5.63
C ASP A 184 -16.38 17.65 4.90
N GLU A 185 -17.41 17.22 5.62
CA GLU A 185 -18.51 16.42 5.08
C GLU A 185 -19.22 17.11 3.91
N GLU A 186 -19.48 18.42 4.04
CA GLU A 186 -20.12 19.24 3.00
C GLU A 186 -19.27 19.33 1.72
N GLU A 187 -17.94 19.22 1.85
CA GLU A 187 -17.00 19.28 0.73
C GLU A 187 -16.85 17.94 -0.02
N LEU A 188 -17.39 16.83 0.50
CA LEU A 188 -17.38 15.54 -0.21
C LEU A 188 -18.22 15.62 -1.49
N GLU A 189 -19.36 16.31 -1.48
CA GLU A 189 -20.19 16.50 -2.67
C GLU A 189 -19.69 17.64 -3.56
N ASN A 190 -19.17 18.72 -2.96
CA ASN A 190 -18.71 19.91 -3.66
C ASN A 190 -17.32 20.32 -3.20
N PRO A 191 -16.26 19.65 -3.72
CA PRO A 191 -14.90 19.86 -3.26
C PRO A 191 -14.41 21.31 -3.43
N GLY A 192 -13.87 21.86 -2.36
CA GLY A 192 -13.36 23.22 -2.28
C GLY A 192 -12.07 23.44 -3.06
N PRO A 193 -11.53 24.69 -3.08
CA PRO A 193 -10.36 25.06 -3.86
C PRO A 193 -9.08 24.34 -3.42
N GLN A 194 -8.96 23.95 -2.14
CA GLN A 194 -7.81 23.20 -1.63
C GLN A 194 -7.73 21.80 -2.26
N PHE A 195 -8.88 21.11 -2.33
CA PHE A 195 -8.96 19.81 -3.01
C PHE A 195 -8.65 19.93 -4.49
N GLN A 196 -9.26 20.90 -5.19
CA GLN A 196 -9.03 21.12 -6.62
C GLN A 196 -7.56 21.39 -6.94
N ALA A 197 -6.87 22.14 -6.08
CA ALA A 197 -5.44 22.40 -6.22
C ALA A 197 -4.62 21.12 -6.03
N LEU A 198 -4.92 20.31 -5.01
CA LEU A 198 -4.27 19.03 -4.76
C LEU A 198 -4.52 18.04 -5.90
N GLU A 199 -5.76 17.94 -6.39
CA GLU A 199 -6.12 17.04 -7.49
C GLU A 199 -5.35 17.40 -8.76
N LYS A 200 -5.28 18.69 -9.12
CA LYS A 200 -4.50 19.16 -10.27
C LYS A 200 -3.02 18.83 -10.13
N HIS A 201 -2.46 18.98 -8.94
CA HIS A 201 -1.06 18.64 -8.64
C HIS A 201 -0.83 17.12 -8.78
N ALA A 202 -1.71 16.30 -8.22
CA ALA A 202 -1.64 14.85 -8.30
C ALA A 202 -1.71 14.34 -9.75
N VAL A 203 -2.62 14.87 -10.55
CA VAL A 203 -2.75 14.52 -11.98
C VAL A 203 -1.45 14.83 -12.74
N GLN A 204 -0.78 15.94 -12.45
CA GLN A 204 0.51 16.29 -13.08
C GLN A 204 1.62 15.29 -12.72
N GLN A 205 1.53 14.67 -11.55
CA GLN A 205 2.47 13.62 -11.10
C GLN A 205 2.03 12.20 -11.47
N GLY A 206 0.89 12.02 -12.14
CA GLY A 206 0.33 10.70 -12.45
C GLY A 206 -0.13 9.94 -11.19
N LYS A 207 -0.53 10.67 -10.14
CA LYS A 207 -1.01 10.12 -8.86
C LYS A 207 -2.52 10.29 -8.72
N SER A 208 -3.13 9.47 -7.87
CA SER A 208 -4.55 9.58 -7.51
C SER A 208 -4.73 10.32 -6.19
N VAL A 209 -5.88 10.96 -6.06
CA VAL A 209 -6.35 11.58 -4.81
C VAL A 209 -7.67 10.91 -4.44
N ILE A 210 -7.81 10.54 -3.17
CA ILE A 210 -9.03 9.98 -2.61
C ILE A 210 -9.60 11.00 -1.63
N PRO A 211 -10.82 11.52 -1.86
CA PRO A 211 -11.49 12.38 -0.91
C PRO A 211 -12.02 11.55 0.26
N VAL A 212 -11.78 12.00 1.48
CA VAL A 212 -12.22 11.34 2.72
C VAL A 212 -12.63 12.41 3.71
N SER A 213 -13.72 12.22 4.43
CA SER A 213 -13.96 12.96 5.66
C SER A 213 -13.64 12.08 6.85
N ALA A 214 -12.50 12.37 7.51
CA ALA A 214 -12.09 11.59 8.68
C ALA A 214 -13.10 11.65 9.83
N LYS A 215 -13.88 12.74 9.92
CA LYS A 215 -14.96 12.89 10.89
C LYS A 215 -16.11 11.93 10.59
N LEU A 216 -16.57 11.90 9.33
CA LEU A 216 -17.62 10.98 8.88
C LEU A 216 -17.19 9.52 9.04
N GLU A 217 -15.95 9.17 8.68
CA GLU A 217 -15.43 7.81 8.86
C GLU A 217 -15.39 7.40 10.34
N ALA A 218 -15.07 8.34 11.24
CA ALA A 218 -15.09 8.08 12.68
C ALA A 218 -16.53 7.83 13.17
N GLU A 219 -17.51 8.60 12.73
CA GLU A 219 -18.93 8.41 13.05
C GLU A 219 -19.44 7.06 12.54
N LEU A 220 -19.14 6.71 11.28
CA LEU A 220 -19.50 5.41 10.70
C LEU A 220 -18.89 4.23 11.48
N SER A 221 -17.67 4.40 12.00
CA SER A 221 -16.98 3.34 12.76
C SER A 221 -17.58 3.08 14.14
N GLU A 222 -18.37 4.00 14.68
CA GLU A 222 -19.09 3.85 15.96
C GLU A 222 -20.47 3.22 15.80
N MET A 223 -21.02 3.18 14.57
CA MET A 223 -22.29 2.56 14.22
C MET A 223 -22.17 1.04 14.08
N ASP A 224 -23.28 0.33 14.27
CA ASP A 224 -23.33 -1.07 13.89
C ASP A 224 -23.43 -1.24 12.34
N GLU A 225 -23.27 -2.47 11.84
CA GLU A 225 -23.23 -2.73 10.38
C GLU A 225 -24.53 -2.33 9.66
N GLU A 226 -25.69 -2.45 10.32
CA GLU A 226 -27.00 -2.14 9.74
C GLU A 226 -27.22 -0.63 9.71
N GLU A 227 -26.95 0.05 10.83
CA GLU A 227 -26.99 1.51 10.93
C GLU A 227 -26.02 2.20 9.96
N SER A 228 -24.79 1.70 9.88
CA SER A 228 -23.76 2.24 8.97
C SER A 228 -24.17 2.11 7.50
N ARG A 229 -24.80 0.97 7.12
CA ARG A 229 -25.28 0.77 5.76
C ARG A 229 -26.45 1.68 5.42
N GLU A 230 -27.44 1.80 6.32
CA GLU A 230 -28.58 2.70 6.13
C GLU A 230 -28.11 4.15 5.98
N PHE A 231 -27.17 4.57 6.81
CA PHE A 231 -26.61 5.92 6.74
C PHE A 231 -25.84 6.17 5.41
N GLN A 232 -25.05 5.19 4.94
CA GLN A 232 -24.37 5.28 3.64
C GLN A 232 -25.37 5.37 2.48
N GLU A 233 -26.48 4.61 2.52
CA GLU A 233 -27.54 4.67 1.52
C GLU A 233 -28.24 6.05 1.50
N GLU A 234 -28.53 6.64 2.67
CA GLU A 234 -29.09 7.98 2.79
C GLU A 234 -28.17 9.06 2.21
N MET A 235 -26.86 8.93 2.44
CA MET A 235 -25.83 9.82 1.89
C MET A 235 -25.50 9.54 0.42
N GLY A 236 -26.08 8.50 -0.19
CA GLY A 236 -25.77 8.11 -1.57
C GLY A 236 -24.38 7.56 -1.77
N LEU A 237 -23.69 7.16 -0.71
CA LEU A 237 -22.32 6.61 -0.75
C LEU A 237 -22.37 5.13 -1.11
N GLN A 238 -21.78 4.75 -2.24
CA GLN A 238 -21.62 3.35 -2.62
C GLN A 238 -20.49 2.64 -1.83
N GLN A 239 -19.47 3.40 -1.46
CA GLN A 239 -18.31 2.96 -0.68
C GLN A 239 -17.86 4.10 0.23
N THR A 240 -17.35 3.77 1.42
CA THR A 240 -16.74 4.76 2.30
C THR A 240 -15.41 5.26 1.74
N GLY A 241 -14.95 6.43 2.19
CA GLY A 241 -13.62 6.92 1.84
C GLY A 241 -12.52 5.98 2.33
N LEU A 242 -12.72 5.36 3.50
CA LEU A 242 -11.79 4.36 4.05
C LEU A 242 -11.69 3.12 3.17
N ASP A 243 -12.82 2.59 2.66
CA ASP A 243 -12.80 1.46 1.73
C ASP A 243 -12.04 1.78 0.46
N GLN A 244 -12.21 2.99 -0.09
CA GLN A 244 -11.45 3.45 -1.27
C GLN A 244 -9.95 3.55 -0.98
N VAL A 245 -9.55 4.04 0.20
CA VAL A 245 -8.15 4.10 0.64
C VAL A 245 -7.55 2.70 0.74
N ILE A 246 -8.29 1.73 1.33
CA ILE A 246 -7.87 0.34 1.46
C ILE A 246 -7.69 -0.31 0.09
N LEU A 247 -8.68 -0.18 -0.79
CA LEU A 247 -8.62 -0.73 -2.15
C LEU A 247 -7.47 -0.13 -2.95
N ARG A 248 -7.29 1.19 -2.86
CA ARG A 248 -6.18 1.85 -3.56
C ARG A 248 -4.82 1.41 -3.03
N GLY A 249 -4.68 1.23 -1.71
CA GLY A 249 -3.49 0.67 -1.10
C GLY A 249 -3.18 -0.74 -1.59
N TYR A 250 -4.21 -1.57 -1.70
CA TYR A 250 -4.14 -2.94 -2.20
C TYR A 250 -3.65 -3.01 -3.65
N GLU A 251 -4.25 -2.20 -4.54
CA GLU A 251 -3.83 -2.05 -5.93
C GLU A 251 -2.39 -1.54 -6.06
N LEU A 252 -2.05 -0.49 -5.30
CA LEU A 252 -0.74 0.14 -5.34
C LEU A 252 0.38 -0.82 -4.92
N LEU A 253 0.06 -1.76 -4.02
CA LEU A 253 0.93 -2.85 -3.62
C LEU A 253 0.99 -3.97 -4.66
N ASN A 254 0.28 -3.86 -5.79
CA ASN A 254 0.16 -4.91 -6.81
C ASN A 254 -0.25 -6.27 -6.22
N GLN A 255 -1.17 -6.24 -5.25
CA GLN A 255 -1.72 -7.43 -4.63
C GLN A 255 -2.93 -7.94 -5.41
N ILE A 256 -3.09 -9.25 -5.42
CA ILE A 256 -4.25 -9.97 -5.95
C ILE A 256 -4.84 -10.87 -4.87
N THR A 257 -6.09 -11.28 -5.07
CA THR A 257 -6.80 -12.15 -4.15
C THR A 257 -7.09 -13.49 -4.80
N TYR A 258 -6.71 -14.59 -4.13
CA TYR A 258 -7.27 -15.89 -4.41
C TYR A 258 -8.16 -16.37 -3.24
N PHE A 259 -9.03 -17.33 -3.49
CA PHE A 259 -9.96 -17.83 -2.49
C PHE A 259 -9.72 -19.29 -2.18
N THR A 260 -9.97 -19.68 -0.94
CA THR A 260 -10.26 -21.07 -0.56
C THR A 260 -11.73 -21.15 -0.20
N ALA A 261 -12.43 -22.13 -0.76
CA ALA A 261 -13.88 -22.23 -0.65
C ALA A 261 -14.30 -23.62 -0.18
N GLY A 262 -15.01 -23.70 0.94
CA GLY A 262 -15.52 -24.93 1.50
C GLY A 262 -16.59 -24.68 2.55
N ALA A 263 -17.35 -25.72 2.93
CA ALA A 263 -18.41 -25.62 3.93
C ALA A 263 -17.92 -25.09 5.30
N PRO A 264 -16.72 -25.45 5.81
CA PRO A 264 -16.24 -24.91 7.08
C PRO A 264 -15.85 -23.44 6.98
N GLU A 265 -15.19 -23.05 5.88
CA GLU A 265 -14.66 -21.69 5.71
C GLU A 265 -14.60 -21.31 4.24
N VAL A 266 -15.00 -20.07 3.93
CA VAL A 266 -14.63 -19.35 2.72
C VAL A 266 -13.69 -18.23 3.14
N ARG A 267 -12.52 -18.16 2.48
CA ARG A 267 -11.51 -17.16 2.84
C ARG A 267 -10.83 -16.58 1.63
N ALA A 268 -10.65 -15.26 1.67
CA ALA A 268 -9.85 -14.51 0.73
C ALA A 268 -8.40 -14.40 1.24
N TRP A 269 -7.44 -14.61 0.36
CA TRP A 269 -6.01 -14.59 0.65
C TRP A 269 -5.32 -13.57 -0.23
N GLU A 270 -4.67 -12.60 0.39
CA GLU A 270 -3.85 -11.61 -0.32
C GLU A 270 -2.48 -12.18 -0.67
N ILE A 271 -2.08 -12.03 -1.92
CA ILE A 271 -0.75 -12.38 -2.42
C ILE A 271 -0.25 -11.35 -3.41
N GLN A 272 1.06 -11.30 -3.60
CA GLN A 272 1.67 -10.48 -4.64
C GLN A 272 1.30 -11.03 -6.03
N ASN A 273 0.94 -10.15 -6.96
CA ASN A 273 0.75 -10.55 -8.36
C ASN A 273 2.03 -11.22 -8.90
N GLY A 274 1.89 -12.32 -9.62
CA GLY A 274 3.02 -13.15 -10.06
C GLY A 274 3.46 -14.22 -9.06
N THR A 275 2.76 -14.39 -7.94
CA THR A 275 3.03 -15.45 -6.97
C THR A 275 2.67 -16.82 -7.55
N HIS A 276 3.57 -17.80 -7.40
CA HIS A 276 3.35 -19.18 -7.80
C HIS A 276 2.46 -19.93 -6.79
N ALA A 277 1.75 -20.97 -7.28
CA ALA A 277 0.81 -21.75 -6.47
C ALA A 277 1.44 -22.35 -5.21
N SER A 278 2.70 -22.81 -5.28
CA SER A 278 3.39 -23.32 -4.08
C SER A 278 3.57 -22.27 -3.00
N SER A 279 3.97 -21.05 -3.38
CA SER A 279 4.14 -19.93 -2.43
C SER A 279 2.80 -19.40 -1.94
N ALA A 280 1.75 -19.41 -2.79
CA ALA A 280 0.39 -19.13 -2.38
C ALA A 280 -0.11 -20.13 -1.31
N ALA A 281 0.18 -21.42 -1.47
CA ALA A 281 -0.09 -22.44 -0.43
C ALA A 281 0.67 -22.12 0.87
N GLY A 282 1.88 -21.58 0.77
CA GLY A 282 2.69 -21.14 1.92
C GLY A 282 2.06 -20.00 2.72
N LYS A 283 1.23 -19.19 2.09
CA LYS A 283 0.46 -18.14 2.77
C LYS A 283 -0.54 -18.73 3.80
N ILE A 284 -1.07 -19.92 3.50
CA ILE A 284 -1.96 -20.64 4.42
C ILE A 284 -1.14 -21.26 5.56
N HIS A 285 -0.10 -22.03 5.22
CA HIS A 285 0.82 -22.63 6.17
C HIS A 285 2.13 -23.03 5.47
N THR A 286 3.25 -22.90 6.16
CA THR A 286 4.57 -23.25 5.63
C THR A 286 4.70 -24.72 5.21
N ASP A 287 3.98 -25.61 5.86
CA ASP A 287 3.98 -27.05 5.50
C ASP A 287 3.26 -27.29 4.17
N PHE A 288 2.28 -26.47 3.79
CA PHE A 288 1.61 -26.54 2.49
C PHE A 288 2.57 -26.20 1.35
N GLU A 289 3.44 -25.23 1.57
CA GLU A 289 4.48 -24.86 0.59
C GLU A 289 5.51 -25.98 0.43
N LYS A 290 6.03 -26.51 1.55
CA LYS A 290 7.05 -27.57 1.56
C LYS A 290 6.51 -28.87 0.96
N GLY A 291 5.33 -29.28 1.40
CA GLY A 291 4.67 -30.51 0.97
C GLY A 291 3.82 -30.39 -0.29
N PHE A 292 3.86 -29.26 -1.00
CA PHE A 292 3.01 -28.99 -2.15
C PHE A 292 3.13 -30.06 -3.23
N ILE A 293 2.00 -30.63 -3.64
CA ILE A 293 1.89 -31.62 -4.72
C ILE A 293 1.27 -30.96 -5.96
N ARG A 294 0.08 -30.41 -5.81
CA ARG A 294 -0.71 -29.73 -6.86
C ARG A 294 -1.80 -28.88 -6.26
N ALA A 295 -2.38 -27.99 -7.06
CA ALA A 295 -3.59 -27.27 -6.75
C ALA A 295 -4.71 -27.66 -7.73
N GLU A 296 -5.93 -27.81 -7.22
CA GLU A 296 -7.16 -27.84 -8.00
C GLU A 296 -7.64 -26.40 -8.08
N VAL A 297 -7.75 -25.87 -9.31
CA VAL A 297 -7.98 -24.43 -9.53
C VAL A 297 -9.15 -24.24 -10.48
N TYR A 298 -10.05 -23.34 -10.15
CA TYR A 298 -11.08 -22.83 -11.03
C TYR A 298 -11.32 -21.35 -10.72
N HIS A 299 -11.85 -20.62 -11.68
CA HIS A 299 -12.03 -19.18 -11.50
C HIS A 299 -13.36 -18.86 -10.84
N TYR A 300 -13.39 -17.80 -10.01
CA TYR A 300 -14.59 -17.31 -9.34
C TYR A 300 -15.79 -17.14 -10.30
N SER A 301 -15.57 -16.53 -11.49
CA SER A 301 -16.63 -16.31 -12.47
C SER A 301 -17.26 -17.63 -12.97
N ASP A 302 -16.48 -18.70 -13.12
CA ASP A 302 -17.00 -20.01 -13.50
C ASP A 302 -17.91 -20.59 -12.42
N LEU A 303 -17.54 -20.43 -11.14
CA LEU A 303 -18.36 -20.88 -10.01
C LEU A 303 -19.69 -20.12 -9.92
N ILE A 304 -19.66 -18.80 -10.06
CA ILE A 304 -20.89 -17.98 -10.02
C ILE A 304 -21.81 -18.30 -11.20
N GLN A 305 -21.24 -18.50 -12.40
CA GLN A 305 -22.03 -18.83 -13.59
C GLN A 305 -22.67 -20.23 -13.50
N LEU A 306 -21.96 -21.20 -12.96
CA LEU A 306 -22.41 -22.61 -12.93
C LEU A 306 -23.10 -23.00 -11.61
N GLY A 307 -23.00 -22.17 -10.57
CA GLY A 307 -23.72 -22.31 -9.31
C GLY A 307 -23.19 -23.37 -8.34
N SER A 308 -22.23 -24.21 -8.73
CA SER A 308 -21.61 -25.19 -7.82
C SER A 308 -20.28 -25.70 -8.33
N GLU A 309 -19.40 -26.13 -7.40
CA GLU A 309 -18.12 -26.77 -7.73
C GLU A 309 -18.29 -28.04 -8.58
N ASN A 310 -19.32 -28.85 -8.33
CA ASN A 310 -19.61 -30.03 -9.13
C ASN A 310 -19.91 -29.65 -10.59
N ALA A 311 -20.72 -28.62 -10.82
CA ALA A 311 -21.03 -28.15 -12.16
C ALA A 311 -19.79 -27.59 -12.86
N VAL A 312 -18.90 -26.88 -12.14
CA VAL A 312 -17.60 -26.43 -12.66
C VAL A 312 -16.73 -27.59 -13.10
N LYS A 313 -16.70 -28.66 -12.32
CA LYS A 313 -15.96 -29.89 -12.64
C LYS A 313 -16.55 -30.62 -13.85
N GLU A 314 -17.88 -30.79 -13.91
CA GLU A 314 -18.57 -31.40 -15.04
C GLU A 314 -18.41 -30.60 -16.34
N ALA A 315 -18.35 -29.27 -16.24
CA ALA A 315 -18.06 -28.37 -17.35
C ALA A 315 -16.56 -28.37 -17.79
N GLY A 316 -15.71 -29.13 -17.11
CA GLY A 316 -14.29 -29.24 -17.43
C GLY A 316 -13.49 -27.95 -17.12
N LYS A 317 -14.01 -27.09 -16.24
CA LYS A 317 -13.38 -25.82 -15.86
C LYS A 317 -12.40 -25.97 -14.68
N LEU A 318 -12.47 -27.06 -13.93
CA LEU A 318 -11.53 -27.36 -12.87
C LEU A 318 -10.21 -27.85 -13.48
N ARG A 319 -9.14 -27.15 -13.22
CA ARG A 319 -7.79 -27.40 -13.70
C ARG A 319 -6.94 -28.00 -12.59
N LEU A 320 -5.97 -28.82 -12.97
CA LEU A 320 -4.94 -29.34 -12.06
C LEU A 320 -3.63 -28.61 -12.37
N GLU A 321 -3.17 -27.81 -11.44
CA GLU A 321 -2.02 -26.96 -11.64
C GLU A 321 -0.84 -27.38 -10.75
N GLY A 322 0.36 -27.24 -11.31
CA GLY A 322 1.61 -27.58 -10.64
C GLY A 322 2.17 -26.43 -9.81
N ARG A 323 3.36 -26.64 -9.27
CA ARG A 323 4.10 -25.72 -8.39
C ARG A 323 4.31 -24.35 -9.00
N GLU A 324 4.62 -24.28 -10.30
CA GLU A 324 4.98 -23.07 -11.04
C GLU A 324 3.78 -22.32 -11.65
N TYR A 325 2.57 -22.77 -11.38
CA TYR A 325 1.38 -22.06 -11.84
C TYR A 325 1.33 -20.65 -11.22
N MET A 326 1.26 -19.60 -12.04
CA MET A 326 1.06 -18.23 -11.57
C MET A 326 -0.42 -18.02 -11.23
N VAL A 327 -0.70 -17.79 -9.96
CA VAL A 327 -2.04 -17.56 -9.44
C VAL A 327 -2.64 -16.31 -10.06
N GLN A 328 -3.89 -16.41 -10.50
CA GLN A 328 -4.64 -15.31 -11.08
C GLN A 328 -5.59 -14.71 -10.04
N ASP A 329 -5.87 -13.40 -10.17
CA ASP A 329 -6.85 -12.75 -9.32
C ASP A 329 -8.25 -13.36 -9.53
N GLY A 330 -8.87 -13.78 -8.43
CA GLY A 330 -10.16 -14.49 -8.46
C GLY A 330 -10.08 -15.99 -8.62
N ASP A 331 -8.90 -16.62 -8.63
CA ASP A 331 -8.78 -18.08 -8.56
C ASP A 331 -9.35 -18.63 -7.26
N ILE A 332 -10.10 -19.73 -7.34
CA ILE A 332 -10.49 -20.54 -6.20
C ILE A 332 -9.61 -21.79 -6.21
N MET A 333 -8.90 -22.04 -5.08
CA MET A 333 -7.82 -23.01 -5.03
C MET A 333 -8.01 -24.01 -3.90
N HIS A 334 -7.84 -25.29 -4.22
CA HIS A 334 -7.74 -26.38 -3.24
C HIS A 334 -6.36 -27.03 -3.35
N PHE A 335 -5.55 -26.85 -2.32
CA PHE A 335 -4.18 -27.38 -2.29
C PHE A 335 -4.14 -28.84 -1.85
N ARG A 336 -3.38 -29.65 -2.59
CA ARG A 336 -3.03 -31.02 -2.22
C ARG A 336 -1.56 -31.04 -1.82
N PHE A 337 -1.30 -31.47 -0.60
CA PHE A 337 0.04 -31.50 -0.02
C PHE A 337 0.24 -32.78 0.78
N ASN A 338 1.51 -33.13 1.01
CA ASN A 338 1.92 -34.25 1.86
C ASN A 338 2.99 -33.72 2.83
N VAL A 339 2.77 -33.93 4.13
CA VAL A 339 3.68 -33.49 5.22
C VAL A 339 4.39 -34.72 5.76
#